data_4fec88a219785985cbef3d6c7d906790
#
_entry.id   4fec88a219785985cbef3d6c7d906790
#
_cell.length_a   1.000
_cell.length_b   1.000
_cell.length_c   1.000
_cell.angle_alpha   90.00
_cell.angle_beta   90.00
_cell.angle_gamma   90.00
#
_symmetry.space_group_name_H-M   'P 1'
#
loop_
_entity.id
_entity.type
_entity.pdbx_description
1 polymer ?
#
loop_
_entity_poly.entity_id
_entity_poly.type
_entity_poly.pdbx_seq_one_letter_code
_entity_poly.pdbx_strand_id
1 'polypeptide(L)' 'HSQLVAIIKRLEAMIEAQDNEVQIRRFEKEGVEQCIVSYDHSTETFELTDSQTKQPYQFDNIDMVAIEIYDLIQ' A
#
# COMPACT_ATOMS: atom_id res chain seq x y z
N HIS A 1 -13.43 -3.97 -14.83
CA HIS A 1 -12.06 -3.53 -14.57
C HIS A 1 -12.06 -2.51 -13.44
N SER A 2 -11.62 -2.93 -12.28
CA SER A 2 -11.69 -2.12 -11.07
C SER A 2 -10.29 -1.74 -10.58
N GLN A 3 -10.10 -0.45 -10.36
CA GLN A 3 -8.86 0.07 -9.80
C GLN A 3 -8.66 -0.44 -8.36
N LEU A 4 -9.73 -0.47 -7.60
CA LEU A 4 -9.67 -0.93 -6.21
C LEU A 4 -9.28 -2.41 -6.12
N VAL A 5 -9.83 -3.24 -7.00
CA VAL A 5 -9.48 -4.67 -7.03
C VAL A 5 -8.00 -4.84 -7.37
N ALA A 6 -7.48 -4.04 -8.30
CA ALA A 6 -6.06 -4.10 -8.65
C ALA A 6 -5.18 -3.73 -7.47
N ILE A 7 -5.57 -2.71 -6.70
CA ILE A 7 -4.85 -2.31 -5.48
C ILE A 7 -4.84 -3.46 -4.47
N ILE A 8 -6.00 -4.06 -4.23
CA ILE A 8 -6.12 -5.15 -3.26
C ILE A 8 -5.23 -6.33 -3.65
N LYS A 9 -5.20 -6.67 -4.95
CA LYS A 9 -4.35 -7.78 -5.42
C LYS A 9 -2.88 -7.50 -5.18
N ARG A 10 -2.43 -6.26 -5.37
CA ARG A 10 -1.05 -5.90 -5.09
C ARG A 10 -0.73 -6.00 -3.59
N LEU A 11 -1.66 -5.58 -2.74
CA LEU A 11 -1.48 -5.69 -1.29
C LEU A 11 -1.46 -7.15 -0.83
N GLU A 12 -2.32 -7.98 -1.41
CA GLU A 12 -2.32 -9.41 -1.10
C GLU A 12 -1.00 -10.06 -1.50
N ALA A 13 -0.43 -9.66 -2.64
CA ALA A 13 0.86 -10.18 -3.07
C ALA A 13 1.96 -9.81 -2.06
N MET A 14 1.89 -8.63 -1.45
CA MET A 14 2.85 -8.25 -0.43
C MET A 14 2.73 -9.15 0.81
N ILE A 15 1.50 -9.45 1.22
CA ILE A 15 1.26 -10.32 2.37
C ILE A 15 1.77 -11.74 2.09
N GLU A 16 1.58 -12.21 0.86
CA GLU A 16 1.90 -13.59 0.49
C GLU A 16 3.37 -13.82 0.15
N ALA A 17 4.16 -12.76 0.00
CA ALA A 17 5.57 -12.89 -0.31
C ALA A 17 6.30 -13.67 0.79
N GLN A 18 7.19 -14.58 0.37
CA GLN A 18 7.82 -15.54 1.28
C GLN A 18 9.24 -15.17 1.69
N ASP A 19 9.73 -14.00 1.28
CA ASP A 19 11.11 -13.63 1.49
C ASP A 19 11.24 -12.89 2.80
N ASN A 20 11.27 -13.03 3.81
CA ASN A 20 11.41 -12.41 5.14
C ASN A 20 11.77 -10.92 5.12
N GLU A 21 11.63 -10.27 3.96
CA GLU A 21 11.95 -8.86 3.87
C GLU A 21 10.70 -8.01 3.91
N VAL A 22 10.86 -6.75 4.28
CA VAL A 22 9.75 -5.79 4.21
C VAL A 22 9.40 -5.56 2.75
N GLN A 23 8.14 -5.78 2.41
CA GLN A 23 7.68 -5.55 1.04
C GLN A 23 7.34 -4.09 0.87
N ILE A 24 7.74 -3.51 -0.27
CA ILE A 24 7.50 -2.10 -0.56
C ILE A 24 6.90 -1.96 -1.94
N ARG A 25 5.86 -1.15 -2.07
CA ARG A 25 5.23 -0.84 -3.36
C ARG A 25 4.92 0.64 -3.44
N ARG A 26 5.10 1.19 -4.64
CA ARG A 26 4.75 2.57 -4.92
C ARG A 26 3.46 2.62 -5.72
N PHE A 27 2.61 3.58 -5.40
CA PHE A 27 1.35 3.77 -6.11
C PHE A 27 1.36 5.14 -6.76
N GLU A 28 1.01 5.18 -8.04
CA GLU A 28 1.16 6.38 -8.86
C GLU A 28 -0.16 6.81 -9.47
N LYS A 29 -0.24 8.08 -9.79
CA LYS A 29 -1.31 8.64 -10.58
C LYS A 29 -0.67 9.39 -11.74
N GLU A 30 -0.97 8.95 -12.97
CA GLU A 30 -0.42 9.57 -14.19
C GLU A 30 1.11 9.69 -14.13
N GLY A 31 1.75 8.63 -13.63
CA GLY A 31 3.22 8.57 -13.56
C GLY A 31 3.83 9.31 -12.37
N VAL A 32 3.00 9.91 -11.52
CA VAL A 32 3.50 10.65 -10.34
C VAL A 32 3.20 9.84 -9.07
N GLU A 33 4.23 9.56 -8.30
CA GLU A 33 4.09 8.81 -7.06
C GLU A 33 3.20 9.55 -6.08
N GLN A 34 2.18 8.86 -5.58
CA GLN A 34 1.24 9.43 -4.60
C GLN A 34 1.51 8.91 -3.20
N CYS A 35 1.95 7.67 -3.08
CA CYS A 35 2.30 7.11 -1.78
C CYS A 35 3.20 5.91 -1.94
N ILE A 36 3.86 5.56 -0.85
CA ILE A 36 4.68 4.35 -0.74
C ILE A 36 4.08 3.51 0.38
N VAL A 37 3.84 2.24 0.09
CA VAL A 37 3.26 1.33 1.07
C VAL A 37 4.25 0.21 1.36
N SER A 38 4.50 -0.04 2.63
CA SER A 38 5.33 -1.16 3.06
C SER A 38 4.48 -2.12 3.91
N TYR A 39 4.89 -3.39 3.91
CA TYR A 39 4.25 -4.40 4.74
C TYR A 39 5.30 -5.14 5.55
N ASP A 40 5.11 -5.19 6.86
CA ASP A 40 6.00 -5.89 7.78
C ASP A 40 5.32 -7.19 8.22
N HIS A 41 5.88 -8.33 7.78
CA HIS A 41 5.31 -9.63 8.11
C HIS A 41 5.38 -9.95 9.61
N SER A 42 6.35 -9.42 10.30
CA SER A 42 6.52 -9.74 11.72
C SER A 42 5.43 -9.12 12.58
N THR A 43 4.92 -7.97 12.19
CA THR A 43 3.85 -7.28 12.92
C THR A 43 2.50 -7.36 12.20
N GLU A 44 2.51 -7.84 10.96
CA GLU A 44 1.33 -7.92 10.11
C GLU A 44 0.66 -6.56 9.92
N THR A 45 1.49 -5.52 9.76
CA THR A 45 0.99 -4.16 9.56
C THR A 45 1.49 -3.56 8.27
N PHE A 46 0.65 -2.72 7.69
CA PHE A 46 1.00 -1.87 6.55
C PHE A 46 1.37 -0.48 7.06
N GLU A 47 2.34 0.15 6.40
CA GLU A 47 2.62 1.57 6.60
C GLU A 47 2.51 2.26 5.26
N LEU A 48 1.67 3.29 5.19
CA LEU A 48 1.50 4.10 4.00
C LEU A 48 2.10 5.47 4.27
N THR A 49 3.04 5.89 3.43
CA THR A 49 3.62 7.24 3.52
C THR A 49 3.10 8.05 2.35
N ASP A 50 2.41 9.14 2.65
CA ASP A 50 1.92 10.08 1.65
C ASP A 50 3.12 10.78 1.03
N SER A 51 3.27 10.72 -0.31
CA SER A 51 4.45 11.25 -0.98
C SER A 51 4.50 12.78 -0.94
N GLN A 52 3.37 13.45 -0.80
CA GLN A 52 3.34 14.91 -0.76
C GLN A 52 3.63 15.47 0.62
N THR A 53 3.01 14.90 1.65
CA THR A 53 3.15 15.40 3.02
C THR A 53 4.27 14.73 3.78
N LYS A 54 4.74 13.57 3.31
CA LYS A 54 5.75 12.74 3.98
C LYS A 54 5.27 12.17 5.31
N GLN A 55 3.95 12.18 5.53
CA GLN A 55 3.37 11.64 6.77
C GLN A 55 3.14 10.13 6.63
N PRO A 56 3.60 9.33 7.61
CA PRO A 56 3.31 7.90 7.62
C PRO A 56 2.03 7.61 8.39
N TYR A 57 1.29 6.60 7.93
CA TYR A 57 0.07 6.11 8.58
C TYR A 57 0.15 4.60 8.65
N GLN A 58 -0.22 4.03 9.77
CA GLN A 58 -0.18 2.58 9.95
C GLN A 58 -1.57 1.98 9.92
N PHE A 59 -1.67 0.81 9.29
CA PHE A 59 -2.93 0.08 9.14
C PHE A 59 -2.67 -1.39 9.43
N ASP A 60 -3.54 -2.02 10.20
CA ASP A 60 -3.49 -3.46 10.43
C ASP A 60 -4.56 -4.20 9.63
N ASN A 61 -5.19 -3.52 8.69
CA ASN A 61 -6.34 -4.04 7.94
C ASN A 61 -6.17 -3.68 6.46
N ILE A 62 -6.21 -4.70 5.60
CA ILE A 62 -6.00 -4.51 4.16
C ILE A 62 -7.06 -3.62 3.54
N ASP A 63 -8.31 -3.70 4.02
CA ASP A 63 -9.40 -2.89 3.48
C ASP A 63 -9.13 -1.41 3.67
N MET A 64 -8.66 -1.04 4.85
CA MET A 64 -8.45 0.36 5.19
C MET A 64 -7.29 0.96 4.40
N VAL A 65 -6.18 0.23 4.27
CA VAL A 65 -5.06 0.75 3.49
C VAL A 65 -5.42 0.81 2.00
N ALA A 66 -6.21 -0.14 1.50
CA ALA A 66 -6.65 -0.13 0.10
C ALA A 66 -7.50 1.11 -0.20
N ILE A 67 -8.41 1.45 0.71
CA ILE A 67 -9.27 2.64 0.54
C ILE A 67 -8.43 3.91 0.52
N GLU A 68 -7.43 4.00 1.42
CA GLU A 68 -6.57 5.18 1.47
C GLU A 68 -5.77 5.33 0.17
N ILE A 69 -5.22 4.23 -0.35
CA ILE A 69 -4.50 4.25 -1.63
C ILE A 69 -5.45 4.70 -2.74
N TYR A 70 -6.65 4.13 -2.76
CA TYR A 70 -7.63 4.45 -3.79
C TYR A 70 -7.94 5.94 -3.83
N ASP A 71 -8.14 6.55 -2.65
CA ASP A 71 -8.40 7.98 -2.56
C ASP A 71 -7.22 8.81 -3.09
N LEU A 72 -6.00 8.38 -2.81
CA LEU A 72 -4.81 9.14 -3.20
C LEU A 72 -4.54 9.08 -4.70
N ILE A 73 -4.93 8.00 -5.37
CA ILE A 73 -4.65 7.85 -6.80
C ILE A 73 -5.83 8.17 -7.71
N GLN A 74 -6.90 8.70 -7.16
CA GLN A 74 -8.06 9.15 -7.97
C GLN A 74 -7.76 10.38 -8.79
#